data_76b96c00d3ec45bc1dcf7a58305fda8b
#
_entry.id   76b96c00d3ec45bc1dcf7a58305fda8b
#
_cell.length_a   1.000
_cell.length_b   1.000
_cell.length_c   1.000
_cell.angle_alpha   90.00
_cell.angle_beta   90.00
_cell.angle_gamma   90.00
#
_symmetry.space_group_name_H-M   'P 1'
#
loop_
_entity.id
_entity.type
_entity.pdbx_description
1 polymer ?
#
loop_
_entity_poly.entity_id
_entity_poly.type
_entity_poly.pdbx_seq_one_letter_code
_entity_poly.pdbx_strand_id
1 'polypeptide(L)'
;MSSQREIRLNAFDMNCVGHQSPGLWAHPRDRSWQYKDLEYWTDLARLLERGKFDGLFIADVLGIYDVLNASGDAAIRQATQVPVNDPLALVTPMALVTEHLGFGLTASLSFEHPYPFARRLSTLDHLTKGRIGWNIVTSYLESGARNIGHRAQTDHDARYDYADEYLQVVYKLLEGSWEDGAILRDRQRRIFSDPAKIHPINHKGEFFQVPGIHLSEPSPQRTPVLYQAGASSRGKQFAAEHAECVFVASPSKTLLKKTVADIRRRAAEAGRDPRSILIFNLQTVIVGETDRQAQEKWREYKSYTSYEGALALVSGWTGIDFGQYQPDQVLKHLHTNAIQSAVETFSSADPSREWTVQGIAEWVGIGGFGPLLVGGPQTVADELQAWVEETDVDGFNLAYAVTHETFTDVVELLIPELQKRGAYKRDYTAGTLREKLFNQGPRLAEPHPAVGYRWPAGASLADALSVK
;
A
#
# COMPACT_ATOMS: atom_id res chain seq x y z
N MET A 1 -8.32 20.38 -26.71
CA MET A 1 -9.02 19.61 -25.66
C MET A 1 -7.94 18.95 -24.83
N SER A 2 -7.72 19.35 -23.58
CA SER A 2 -6.80 18.61 -22.71
C SER A 2 -7.36 17.20 -22.55
N SER A 3 -6.58 16.17 -22.84
CA SER A 3 -6.99 14.80 -22.58
C SER A 3 -7.32 14.69 -21.08
N GLN A 4 -8.54 14.30 -20.78
CA GLN A 4 -8.97 14.09 -19.41
C GLN A 4 -8.06 13.06 -18.78
N ARG A 5 -7.55 13.32 -17.59
CA ARG A 5 -6.58 12.46 -16.92
C ARG A 5 -7.29 11.19 -16.41
N GLU A 6 -6.75 10.03 -16.75
CA GLU A 6 -7.26 8.75 -16.27
C GLU A 6 -7.04 8.63 -14.75
N ILE A 7 -8.09 8.30 -14.03
CA ILE A 7 -8.04 8.01 -12.58
C ILE A 7 -7.61 6.56 -12.38
N ARG A 8 -6.60 6.34 -11.56
CA ARG A 8 -6.20 4.99 -11.16
C ARG A 8 -6.85 4.59 -9.85
N LEU A 9 -7.27 3.33 -9.75
CA LEU A 9 -7.95 2.81 -8.56
C LEU A 9 -7.29 1.52 -8.06
N ASN A 10 -6.88 1.54 -6.80
CA ASN A 10 -6.62 0.33 -6.03
C ASN A 10 -7.75 0.11 -5.02
N ALA A 11 -8.13 -1.11 -4.77
CA ALA A 11 -8.92 -1.48 -3.59
C ALA A 11 -7.96 -1.62 -2.40
N PHE A 12 -8.36 -1.13 -1.24
CA PHE A 12 -7.56 -1.16 -0.02
C PHE A 12 -8.21 -2.02 1.03
N ASP A 13 -7.59 -3.14 1.34
CA ASP A 13 -8.08 -4.10 2.31
C ASP A 13 -6.94 -4.58 3.24
N MET A 14 -7.27 -5.39 4.21
CA MET A 14 -6.34 -6.02 5.13
C MET A 14 -6.87 -7.41 5.49
N ASN A 15 -6.00 -8.39 5.66
CA ASN A 15 -6.41 -9.76 6.00
C ASN A 15 -6.87 -9.88 7.46
N CYS A 16 -7.87 -9.07 7.83
CA CYS A 16 -8.43 -8.96 9.18
C CYS A 16 -9.93 -8.65 9.14
N VAL A 17 -10.56 -8.54 10.29
CA VAL A 17 -11.98 -8.19 10.42
C VAL A 17 -12.20 -6.69 10.26
N GLY A 18 -11.70 -5.87 11.17
CA GLY A 18 -11.88 -4.41 11.14
C GLY A 18 -10.63 -3.70 10.61
N HIS A 19 -10.66 -3.19 9.37
CA HIS A 19 -9.51 -2.51 8.77
C HIS A 19 -9.53 -0.99 9.03
N GLN A 20 -10.30 -0.20 8.24
CA GLN A 20 -10.35 1.27 8.34
C GLN A 20 -11.67 1.78 8.93
N SER A 21 -12.60 0.89 9.25
CA SER A 21 -13.95 1.24 9.71
C SER A 21 -14.35 0.39 10.91
N PRO A 22 -13.79 0.69 12.10
CA PRO A 22 -14.01 -0.09 13.32
C PRO A 22 -15.51 -0.19 13.68
N GLY A 23 -15.96 -1.40 14.00
CA GLY A 23 -17.36 -1.70 14.37
C GLY A 23 -18.24 -2.11 13.20
N LEU A 24 -17.92 -1.75 11.96
CA LEU A 24 -18.76 -2.07 10.80
C LEU A 24 -18.84 -3.56 10.48
N TRP A 25 -17.95 -4.39 11.03
CA TRP A 25 -18.07 -5.84 10.96
C TRP A 25 -19.38 -6.38 11.55
N ALA A 26 -20.02 -5.62 12.44
CA ALA A 26 -21.32 -5.97 13.04
C ALA A 26 -22.52 -5.62 12.11
N HIS A 27 -22.27 -4.92 11.01
CA HIS A 27 -23.33 -4.62 10.03
C HIS A 27 -23.79 -5.91 9.34
N PRO A 28 -25.10 -6.17 9.17
CA PRO A 28 -25.62 -7.45 8.69
C PRO A 28 -25.19 -7.82 7.26
N ARG A 29 -24.81 -6.85 6.44
CA ARG A 29 -24.31 -7.09 5.07
C ARG A 29 -22.78 -7.14 4.98
N ASP A 30 -22.07 -6.89 6.10
CA ASP A 30 -20.60 -6.98 6.11
C ASP A 30 -20.12 -8.43 6.06
N ARG A 31 -19.08 -8.68 5.30
CA ARG A 31 -18.47 -10.00 5.12
C ARG A 31 -17.06 -10.09 5.70
N SER A 32 -16.53 -9.04 6.33
CA SER A 32 -15.13 -9.00 6.81
C SER A 32 -14.79 -10.13 7.79
N TRP A 33 -15.76 -10.62 8.57
CA TRP A 33 -15.57 -11.77 9.47
C TRP A 33 -15.23 -13.09 8.74
N GLN A 34 -15.43 -13.15 7.40
CA GLN A 34 -15.03 -14.25 6.51
C GLN A 34 -13.60 -14.11 5.99
N TYR A 35 -12.83 -13.15 6.47
CA TYR A 35 -11.45 -12.87 6.04
C TYR A 35 -10.53 -14.09 6.00
N LYS A 36 -10.84 -15.15 6.74
CA LYS A 36 -10.11 -16.43 6.79
C LYS A 36 -10.57 -17.45 5.74
N ASP A 37 -11.62 -17.17 4.98
CA ASP A 37 -12.20 -18.06 3.98
C ASP A 37 -11.72 -17.66 2.58
N LEU A 38 -11.26 -18.63 1.77
CA LEU A 38 -10.72 -18.34 0.43
C LEU A 38 -11.77 -17.74 -0.52
N GLU A 39 -13.02 -18.14 -0.37
CA GLU A 39 -14.15 -17.64 -1.15
C GLU A 39 -14.31 -16.12 -0.99
N TYR A 40 -14.13 -15.61 0.21
CA TYR A 40 -14.16 -14.15 0.45
C TYR A 40 -13.16 -13.42 -0.45
N TRP A 41 -11.91 -13.88 -0.50
CA TRP A 41 -10.84 -13.24 -1.26
C TRP A 41 -10.96 -13.47 -2.77
N THR A 42 -11.37 -14.67 -3.19
CA THR A 42 -11.53 -14.96 -4.62
C THR A 42 -12.75 -14.25 -5.22
N ASP A 43 -13.84 -14.09 -4.46
CA ASP A 43 -14.99 -13.29 -4.87
C ASP A 43 -14.63 -11.81 -4.99
N LEU A 44 -13.89 -11.28 -4.00
CA LEU A 44 -13.40 -9.90 -4.04
C LEU A 44 -12.49 -9.68 -5.26
N ALA A 45 -11.54 -10.58 -5.50
CA ALA A 45 -10.63 -10.45 -6.63
C ALA A 45 -11.36 -10.44 -7.99
N ARG A 46 -12.35 -11.33 -8.18
CA ARG A 46 -13.20 -11.34 -9.39
C ARG A 46 -14.01 -10.05 -9.54
N LEU A 47 -14.58 -9.55 -8.43
CA LEU A 47 -15.33 -8.31 -8.42
C LEU A 47 -14.45 -7.12 -8.85
N LEU A 48 -13.28 -6.98 -8.26
CA LEU A 48 -12.33 -5.91 -8.55
C LEU A 48 -11.80 -5.99 -10.00
N GLU A 49 -11.50 -7.18 -10.50
CA GLU A 49 -11.10 -7.36 -11.89
C GLU A 49 -12.21 -6.98 -12.88
N ARG A 50 -13.46 -7.35 -12.59
CA ARG A 50 -14.62 -6.91 -13.37
C ARG A 50 -14.74 -5.39 -13.41
N GLY A 51 -14.47 -4.73 -12.29
CA GLY A 51 -14.40 -3.27 -12.17
C GLY A 51 -13.13 -2.63 -12.75
N LYS A 52 -12.22 -3.40 -13.32
CA LYS A 52 -10.96 -2.89 -13.92
C LYS A 52 -10.04 -2.18 -12.93
N PHE A 53 -10.06 -2.54 -11.64
CA PHE A 53 -9.11 -2.00 -10.68
C PHE A 53 -7.66 -2.26 -11.10
N ASP A 54 -6.75 -1.33 -10.82
CA ASP A 54 -5.33 -1.51 -11.07
C ASP A 54 -4.76 -2.60 -10.16
N GLY A 55 -5.21 -2.65 -8.91
CA GLY A 55 -4.81 -3.68 -7.96
C GLY A 55 -5.68 -3.77 -6.72
N LEU A 56 -5.49 -4.85 -5.98
CA LEU A 56 -5.88 -4.99 -4.59
C LEU A 56 -4.63 -4.77 -3.74
N PHE A 57 -4.64 -3.68 -2.96
CA PHE A 57 -3.58 -3.37 -2.02
C PHE A 57 -3.96 -3.90 -0.65
N ILE A 58 -3.15 -4.82 -0.10
CA ILE A 58 -3.41 -5.49 1.17
C ILE A 58 -2.42 -4.97 2.21
N ALA A 59 -2.93 -4.22 3.20
CA ALA A 59 -2.16 -3.78 4.34
C ALA A 59 -1.81 -4.95 5.26
N ASP A 60 -0.78 -4.75 6.08
CA ASP A 60 -0.39 -5.67 7.13
C ASP A 60 0.29 -4.93 8.28
N VAL A 61 0.04 -5.39 9.50
CA VAL A 61 0.74 -4.98 10.71
C VAL A 61 1.04 -6.22 11.55
N LEU A 62 2.28 -6.37 11.97
CA LEU A 62 2.69 -7.47 12.85
C LEU A 62 2.76 -6.98 14.29
N GLY A 63 1.59 -6.76 14.89
CA GLY A 63 1.45 -6.29 16.26
C GLY A 63 0.00 -5.93 16.57
N ILE A 64 -0.29 -5.67 17.84
CA ILE A 64 -1.61 -5.25 18.32
C ILE A 64 -1.60 -3.76 18.68
N TYR A 65 -2.72 -3.08 18.46
CA TYR A 65 -2.92 -1.71 18.90
C TYR A 65 -3.17 -1.68 20.41
N ASP A 66 -2.11 -1.43 21.18
CA ASP A 66 -2.09 -1.49 22.64
C ASP A 66 -1.79 -0.13 23.30
N VAL A 67 -1.91 0.97 22.56
CA VAL A 67 -1.66 2.33 23.08
C VAL A 67 -2.83 2.84 23.93
N LEU A 68 -4.07 2.64 23.47
CA LEU A 68 -5.27 3.09 24.19
C LEU A 68 -5.34 2.41 25.57
N ASN A 69 -5.30 3.20 26.63
CA ASN A 69 -5.27 2.73 28.01
C ASN A 69 -4.13 1.73 28.32
N ALA A 70 -3.03 1.79 27.58
CA ALA A 70 -1.91 0.85 27.65
C ALA A 70 -2.36 -0.64 27.58
N SER A 71 -3.39 -0.95 26.81
CA SER A 71 -4.00 -2.30 26.67
C SER A 71 -4.44 -2.58 25.25
N GLY A 72 -4.30 -3.85 24.82
CA GLY A 72 -4.87 -4.37 23.57
C GLY A 72 -6.36 -4.72 23.65
N ASP A 73 -7.01 -4.61 24.82
CA ASP A 73 -8.38 -5.10 25.03
C ASP A 73 -9.40 -4.45 24.11
N ALA A 74 -9.27 -3.14 23.86
CA ALA A 74 -10.15 -2.41 22.97
C ALA A 74 -10.01 -2.92 21.52
N ALA A 75 -8.78 -3.10 21.05
CA ALA A 75 -8.51 -3.63 19.70
C ALA A 75 -9.07 -5.05 19.54
N ILE A 76 -8.88 -5.93 20.53
CA ILE A 76 -9.40 -7.31 20.51
C ILE A 76 -10.92 -7.31 20.52
N ARG A 77 -11.56 -6.55 21.42
CA ARG A 77 -13.01 -6.51 21.56
C ARG A 77 -13.70 -5.99 20.32
N GLN A 78 -13.13 -4.99 19.68
CA GLN A 78 -13.70 -4.32 18.52
C GLN A 78 -13.18 -4.88 17.18
N ALA A 79 -12.37 -5.93 17.23
CA ALA A 79 -11.71 -6.53 16.07
C ALA A 79 -10.96 -5.49 15.22
N THR A 80 -10.30 -4.52 15.84
CA THR A 80 -9.57 -3.43 15.19
C THR A 80 -8.19 -3.94 14.74
N GLN A 81 -8.09 -4.35 13.47
CA GLN A 81 -6.91 -4.96 12.82
C GLN A 81 -6.34 -6.17 13.59
N VAL A 82 -7.17 -6.80 14.40
CA VAL A 82 -6.89 -8.08 15.07
C VAL A 82 -8.23 -8.82 15.28
N PRO A 83 -8.32 -10.14 14.97
CA PRO A 83 -7.27 -11.02 14.44
C PRO A 83 -6.85 -10.64 13.01
N VAL A 84 -5.60 -10.94 12.64
CA VAL A 84 -5.01 -10.65 11.33
C VAL A 84 -4.21 -11.84 10.83
N ASN A 85 -4.32 -12.15 9.55
CA ASN A 85 -3.59 -13.23 8.87
C ASN A 85 -2.57 -12.68 7.86
N ASP A 86 -1.59 -13.51 7.50
CA ASP A 86 -0.55 -13.17 6.51
C ASP A 86 -1.17 -12.91 5.12
N PRO A 87 -0.97 -11.72 4.53
CA PRO A 87 -1.53 -11.37 3.23
C PRO A 87 -0.87 -12.11 2.06
N LEU A 88 0.39 -12.54 2.18
CA LEU A 88 1.12 -13.18 1.09
C LEU A 88 0.48 -14.52 0.70
N ALA A 89 -0.10 -15.22 1.65
CA ALA A 89 -0.78 -16.50 1.41
C ALA A 89 -2.02 -16.37 0.50
N LEU A 90 -2.65 -15.18 0.46
CA LEU A 90 -3.87 -14.92 -0.32
C LEU A 90 -3.63 -14.69 -1.80
N VAL A 91 -2.42 -14.33 -2.19
CA VAL A 91 -2.12 -13.90 -3.57
C VAL A 91 -2.36 -15.01 -4.58
N THR A 92 -1.86 -16.20 -4.28
CA THR A 92 -1.93 -17.33 -5.22
C THR A 92 -3.36 -17.74 -5.58
N PRO A 93 -4.29 -17.95 -4.61
CA PRO A 93 -5.67 -18.27 -4.94
C PRO A 93 -6.39 -17.13 -5.66
N MET A 94 -6.14 -15.87 -5.34
CA MET A 94 -6.71 -14.73 -6.06
C MET A 94 -6.16 -14.63 -7.49
N ALA A 95 -4.86 -14.86 -7.67
CA ALA A 95 -4.23 -14.86 -8.98
C ALA A 95 -4.73 -15.99 -9.89
N LEU A 96 -5.14 -17.12 -9.32
CA LEU A 96 -5.70 -18.25 -10.06
C LEU A 96 -7.06 -17.92 -10.70
N VAL A 97 -7.84 -17.05 -10.08
CA VAL A 97 -9.20 -16.68 -10.53
C VAL A 97 -9.27 -15.35 -11.27
N THR A 98 -8.12 -14.72 -11.54
CA THR A 98 -7.97 -13.43 -12.24
C THR A 98 -6.86 -13.49 -13.27
N GLU A 99 -6.94 -12.61 -14.29
CA GLU A 99 -5.93 -12.53 -15.37
C GLU A 99 -5.15 -11.21 -15.33
N HIS A 100 -5.75 -10.14 -14.83
CA HIS A 100 -5.24 -8.78 -14.98
C HIS A 100 -5.00 -8.04 -13.67
N LEU A 101 -5.79 -8.32 -12.63
CA LEU A 101 -5.73 -7.62 -11.34
C LEU A 101 -4.32 -7.72 -10.71
N GLY A 102 -3.76 -6.58 -10.31
CA GLY A 102 -2.52 -6.51 -9.56
C GLY A 102 -2.72 -6.78 -8.07
N PHE A 103 -1.65 -7.17 -7.37
CA PHE A 103 -1.66 -7.43 -5.92
C PHE A 103 -0.54 -6.66 -5.25
N GLY A 104 -0.89 -5.58 -4.56
CA GLY A 104 0.06 -4.83 -3.72
C GLY A 104 0.09 -5.42 -2.32
N LEU A 105 1.24 -5.90 -1.88
CA LEU A 105 1.40 -6.63 -0.63
C LEU A 105 2.25 -5.88 0.35
N THR A 106 1.75 -5.66 1.55
CA THR A 106 2.57 -5.13 2.63
C THR A 106 3.40 -6.24 3.25
N ALA A 107 4.72 -6.04 3.28
CA ALA A 107 5.64 -6.90 4.00
C ALA A 107 6.74 -6.06 4.64
N SER A 108 6.85 -6.18 5.96
CA SER A 108 7.85 -5.43 6.72
C SER A 108 9.24 -6.04 6.54
N LEU A 109 10.19 -5.19 6.16
CA LEU A 109 11.58 -5.57 6.09
C LEU A 109 12.23 -5.76 7.48
N SER A 110 11.59 -5.29 8.55
CA SER A 110 12.11 -5.40 9.92
C SER A 110 11.99 -6.81 10.51
N PHE A 111 11.16 -7.69 9.93
CA PHE A 111 10.79 -8.97 10.54
C PHE A 111 11.29 -10.21 9.80
N GLU A 112 11.83 -10.03 8.60
CA GLU A 112 12.32 -11.14 7.78
C GLU A 112 13.66 -10.78 7.11
N HIS A 113 14.56 -11.77 7.02
CA HIS A 113 15.83 -11.59 6.34
C HIS A 113 15.66 -11.45 4.82
N PRO A 114 16.37 -10.52 4.12
CA PRO A 114 16.15 -10.23 2.70
C PRO A 114 16.35 -11.44 1.77
N TYR A 115 17.19 -12.40 2.13
CA TYR A 115 17.47 -13.57 1.29
C TYR A 115 16.26 -14.51 1.10
N PRO A 116 15.60 -15.04 2.16
CA PRO A 116 14.38 -15.83 1.99
C PRO A 116 13.22 -14.98 1.43
N PHE A 117 13.15 -13.71 1.79
CA PHE A 117 12.11 -12.81 1.30
C PHE A 117 12.20 -12.60 -0.23
N ALA A 118 13.39 -12.34 -0.78
CA ALA A 118 13.59 -12.20 -2.22
C ALA A 118 13.12 -13.47 -2.98
N ARG A 119 13.38 -14.67 -2.45
CA ARG A 119 12.88 -15.94 -3.02
C ARG A 119 11.34 -15.99 -3.02
N ARG A 120 10.70 -15.55 -1.93
CA ARG A 120 9.24 -15.51 -1.84
C ARG A 120 8.64 -14.53 -2.85
N LEU A 121 9.22 -13.33 -2.99
CA LEU A 121 8.82 -12.35 -3.99
C LEU A 121 8.90 -12.93 -5.42
N SER A 122 10.04 -13.54 -5.78
CA SER A 122 10.20 -14.19 -7.09
C SER A 122 9.17 -15.28 -7.33
N THR A 123 8.88 -16.09 -6.31
CA THR A 123 7.88 -17.16 -6.40
C THR A 123 6.49 -16.58 -6.72
N LEU A 124 6.08 -15.56 -5.97
CA LEU A 124 4.79 -14.89 -6.20
C LEU A 124 4.74 -14.21 -7.56
N ASP A 125 5.83 -13.56 -7.99
CA ASP A 125 5.90 -12.90 -9.29
C ASP A 125 5.78 -13.89 -10.45
N HIS A 126 6.41 -15.08 -10.35
CA HIS A 126 6.22 -16.17 -11.30
C HIS A 126 4.77 -16.67 -11.35
N LEU A 127 4.20 -17.00 -10.18
CA LEU A 127 2.86 -17.58 -10.09
C LEU A 127 1.77 -16.61 -10.55
N THR A 128 1.97 -15.32 -10.36
CA THR A 128 1.05 -14.27 -10.80
C THR A 128 1.33 -13.73 -12.21
N LYS A 129 2.37 -14.23 -12.88
CA LYS A 129 2.81 -13.73 -14.19
C LYS A 129 3.13 -12.23 -14.17
N GLY A 130 3.83 -11.78 -13.13
CA GLY A 130 4.26 -10.39 -13.00
C GLY A 130 3.19 -9.43 -12.49
N ARG A 131 2.26 -9.88 -11.65
CA ARG A 131 1.16 -9.03 -11.15
C ARG A 131 1.30 -8.63 -9.68
N ILE A 132 2.46 -8.82 -9.06
CA ILE A 132 2.67 -8.38 -7.68
C ILE A 132 3.42 -7.07 -7.58
N GLY A 133 3.15 -6.37 -6.48
CA GLY A 133 3.95 -5.25 -5.98
C GLY A 133 4.19 -5.40 -4.48
N TRP A 134 5.29 -4.86 -4.00
CA TRP A 134 5.70 -4.89 -2.61
C TRP A 134 5.59 -3.51 -1.98
N ASN A 135 4.74 -3.38 -0.97
CA ASN A 135 4.68 -2.20 -0.11
C ASN A 135 5.74 -2.34 0.99
N ILE A 136 6.76 -1.51 0.88
CA ILE A 136 7.91 -1.50 1.77
C ILE A 136 7.56 -0.72 3.03
N VAL A 137 7.57 -1.40 4.18
CA VAL A 137 7.33 -0.76 5.49
C VAL A 137 8.43 -1.14 6.48
N THR A 138 8.76 -0.18 7.33
CA THR A 138 9.75 -0.35 8.41
C THR A 138 9.11 -0.66 9.76
N SER A 139 7.79 -0.90 9.78
CA SER A 139 6.96 -1.10 10.97
C SER A 139 6.98 0.08 11.94
N TYR A 140 5.98 0.14 12.83
CA TYR A 140 5.85 1.23 13.80
C TYR A 140 5.31 0.78 15.16
N LEU A 141 4.68 -0.40 15.24
CA LEU A 141 4.09 -0.88 16.48
C LEU A 141 5.15 -1.46 17.43
N GLU A 142 5.19 -0.93 18.65
CA GLU A 142 6.02 -1.43 19.75
C GLU A 142 5.72 -2.91 20.08
N SER A 143 4.45 -3.31 20.05
CA SER A 143 4.02 -4.68 20.29
C SER A 143 4.62 -5.66 19.29
N GLY A 144 4.72 -5.27 18.02
CA GLY A 144 5.38 -6.07 16.98
C GLY A 144 6.88 -6.27 17.25
N ALA A 145 7.58 -5.18 17.58
CA ALA A 145 9.01 -5.23 17.89
C ALA A 145 9.29 -6.13 19.12
N ARG A 146 8.48 -6.00 20.18
CA ARG A 146 8.61 -6.85 21.38
C ARG A 146 8.39 -8.33 21.07
N ASN A 147 7.43 -8.67 20.19
CA ASN A 147 7.11 -10.06 19.86
C ASN A 147 8.19 -10.78 19.06
N ILE A 148 9.10 -10.06 18.41
CA ILE A 148 10.29 -10.63 17.75
C ILE A 148 11.57 -10.52 18.61
N GLY A 149 11.44 -10.14 19.88
CA GLY A 149 12.54 -10.13 20.85
C GLY A 149 13.29 -8.80 20.99
N HIS A 150 12.85 -7.74 20.34
CA HIS A 150 13.43 -6.41 20.55
C HIS A 150 12.91 -5.80 21.87
N ARG A 151 13.75 -5.03 22.58
CA ARG A 151 13.33 -4.34 23.81
C ARG A 151 12.37 -3.19 23.55
N ALA A 152 12.58 -2.50 22.44
CA ALA A 152 11.78 -1.38 21.95
C ALA A 152 11.85 -1.34 20.41
N GLN A 153 10.99 -0.56 19.80
CA GLN A 153 11.09 -0.24 18.37
C GLN A 153 12.37 0.56 18.11
N THR A 154 13.09 0.23 17.06
CA THR A 154 14.29 0.97 16.63
C THR A 154 13.92 2.41 16.27
N ASP A 155 14.82 3.36 16.49
CA ASP A 155 14.64 4.75 16.12
C ASP A 155 14.24 4.90 14.65
N HIS A 156 13.35 5.86 14.40
CA HIS A 156 12.71 6.03 13.10
C HIS A 156 13.71 6.12 11.95
N ASP A 157 14.74 6.93 12.04
CA ASP A 157 15.71 7.14 10.94
C ASP A 157 16.64 5.93 10.76
N ALA A 158 17.08 5.31 11.86
CA ALA A 158 17.87 4.08 11.83
C ALA A 158 17.15 2.90 11.15
N ARG A 159 15.81 2.87 11.21
CA ARG A 159 15.02 1.88 10.45
C ARG A 159 15.13 2.08 8.94
N TYR A 160 15.31 3.30 8.47
CA TYR A 160 15.51 3.56 7.04
C TYR A 160 16.93 3.25 6.58
N ASP A 161 17.95 3.41 7.44
CA ASP A 161 19.32 2.99 7.12
C ASP A 161 19.40 1.46 6.96
N TYR A 162 18.73 0.73 7.85
CA TYR A 162 18.53 -0.71 7.71
C TYR A 162 17.75 -1.06 6.43
N ALA A 163 16.72 -0.29 6.09
CA ALA A 163 15.91 -0.48 4.89
C ALA A 163 16.71 -0.27 3.60
N ASP A 164 17.60 0.71 3.56
CA ASP A 164 18.47 0.99 2.40
C ASP A 164 19.39 -0.21 2.12
N GLU A 165 20.04 -0.77 3.15
CA GLU A 165 20.88 -1.97 2.96
C GLU A 165 20.04 -3.21 2.62
N TYR A 166 18.84 -3.35 3.23
CA TYR A 166 17.92 -4.42 2.88
C TYR A 166 17.59 -4.41 1.39
N LEU A 167 17.24 -3.24 0.84
CA LEU A 167 16.94 -3.08 -0.58
C LEU A 167 18.16 -3.36 -1.46
N GLN A 168 19.36 -2.96 -1.06
CA GLN A 168 20.58 -3.30 -1.80
C GLN A 168 20.72 -4.83 -1.95
N VAL A 169 20.50 -5.59 -0.88
CA VAL A 169 20.52 -7.06 -0.93
C VAL A 169 19.45 -7.59 -1.87
N VAL A 170 18.21 -7.10 -1.75
CA VAL A 170 17.09 -7.52 -2.60
C VAL A 170 17.39 -7.22 -4.07
N TYR A 171 17.89 -6.02 -4.40
CA TYR A 171 18.24 -5.65 -5.78
C TYR A 171 19.39 -6.49 -6.33
N LYS A 172 20.46 -6.72 -5.57
CA LYS A 172 21.54 -7.62 -5.96
C LYS A 172 21.05 -9.04 -6.28
N LEU A 173 20.12 -9.56 -5.47
CA LEU A 173 19.53 -10.88 -5.69
C LEU A 173 18.65 -10.91 -6.94
N LEU A 174 17.69 -9.98 -7.05
CA LEU A 174 16.67 -10.02 -8.10
C LEU A 174 17.16 -9.52 -9.46
N GLU A 175 17.99 -8.49 -9.49
CA GLU A 175 18.48 -7.86 -10.72
C GLU A 175 19.87 -8.35 -11.12
N GLY A 176 20.76 -8.62 -10.14
CA GLY A 176 22.18 -8.85 -10.38
C GLY A 176 22.62 -10.30 -10.34
N SER A 177 21.91 -11.22 -9.70
CA SER A 177 22.40 -12.59 -9.52
C SER A 177 22.34 -13.44 -10.80
N TRP A 178 21.37 -13.18 -11.69
CA TRP A 178 21.18 -13.93 -12.93
C TRP A 178 21.19 -12.98 -14.13
N GLU A 179 22.07 -13.24 -15.11
CA GLU A 179 22.05 -12.54 -16.38
C GLU A 179 20.84 -12.93 -17.24
N ASP A 180 20.53 -12.11 -18.23
CA ASP A 180 19.58 -12.48 -19.28
C ASP A 180 20.14 -13.63 -20.12
N GLY A 181 19.28 -14.61 -20.42
CA GLY A 181 19.69 -15.81 -21.16
C GLY A 181 20.52 -16.81 -20.36
N ALA A 182 20.56 -16.70 -19.01
CA ALA A 182 21.16 -17.73 -18.15
C ALA A 182 20.39 -19.06 -18.22
N ILE A 183 19.08 -19.03 -18.47
CA ILE A 183 18.22 -20.21 -18.62
C ILE A 183 18.25 -20.69 -20.05
N LEU A 184 18.82 -21.88 -20.29
CA LEU A 184 19.00 -22.49 -21.61
C LEU A 184 17.91 -23.50 -21.95
N ARG A 185 17.51 -24.33 -20.98
CA ARG A 185 16.58 -25.47 -21.14
C ARG A 185 16.92 -26.36 -22.33
N ASP A 186 18.24 -26.53 -22.58
CA ASP A 186 18.75 -27.38 -23.68
C ASP A 186 18.58 -28.86 -23.34
N ARG A 187 17.53 -29.45 -23.89
CA ARG A 187 17.17 -30.86 -23.65
C ARG A 187 18.17 -31.82 -24.32
N GLN A 188 18.77 -31.41 -25.44
CA GLN A 188 19.70 -32.28 -26.20
C GLN A 188 21.01 -32.40 -25.41
N ARG A 189 21.57 -31.31 -24.96
CA ARG A 189 22.81 -31.30 -24.15
C ARG A 189 22.56 -31.58 -22.67
N ARG A 190 21.28 -31.64 -22.23
CA ARG A 190 20.86 -31.80 -20.84
C ARG A 190 21.42 -30.70 -19.94
N ILE A 191 21.43 -29.47 -20.44
CA ILE A 191 21.88 -28.28 -19.71
C ILE A 191 20.65 -27.40 -19.47
N PHE A 192 20.32 -27.15 -18.18
CA PHE A 192 19.19 -26.33 -17.83
C PHE A 192 19.56 -24.84 -17.85
N SER A 193 20.69 -24.47 -17.27
CA SER A 193 21.17 -23.10 -17.18
C SER A 193 22.68 -23.02 -17.39
N ASP A 194 23.16 -21.83 -17.77
CA ASP A 194 24.57 -21.52 -17.94
C ASP A 194 25.14 -20.98 -16.62
N PRO A 195 26.01 -21.74 -15.92
CA PRO A 195 26.57 -21.32 -14.64
C PRO A 195 27.49 -20.08 -14.78
N ALA A 196 28.02 -19.79 -15.97
CA ALA A 196 28.84 -18.60 -16.19
C ALA A 196 28.01 -17.29 -16.14
N LYS A 197 26.69 -17.40 -16.24
CA LYS A 197 25.73 -16.27 -16.19
C LYS A 197 24.98 -16.18 -14.86
N ILE A 198 25.46 -16.88 -13.82
CA ILE A 198 24.83 -16.88 -12.50
C ILE A 198 25.89 -16.51 -11.46
N HIS A 199 25.65 -15.39 -10.79
CA HIS A 199 26.68 -14.76 -9.97
C HIS A 199 26.27 -14.68 -8.49
N PRO A 200 27.17 -15.06 -7.56
CA PRO A 200 27.00 -14.77 -6.15
C PRO A 200 27.03 -13.25 -5.93
N ILE A 201 26.14 -12.74 -5.08
CA ILE A 201 26.05 -11.30 -4.85
C ILE A 201 27.13 -10.76 -3.92
N ASN A 202 27.81 -11.63 -3.17
CA ASN A 202 28.91 -11.31 -2.27
C ASN A 202 28.66 -10.07 -1.38
N HIS A 203 27.40 -9.88 -0.93
CA HIS A 203 27.06 -8.74 -0.12
C HIS A 203 27.65 -8.87 1.28
N LYS A 204 28.33 -7.82 1.72
CA LYS A 204 28.87 -7.65 3.06
C LYS A 204 28.64 -6.20 3.48
N GLY A 205 27.63 -5.98 4.30
CA GLY A 205 27.26 -4.67 4.82
C GLY A 205 27.30 -4.63 6.34
N GLU A 206 26.70 -3.59 6.90
CA GLU A 206 26.58 -3.39 8.34
C GLU A 206 25.57 -4.36 8.96
N PHE A 207 24.42 -4.54 8.30
CA PHE A 207 23.30 -5.32 8.81
C PHE A 207 23.25 -6.73 8.22
N PHE A 208 23.74 -6.94 6.98
CA PHE A 208 23.61 -8.20 6.27
C PHE A 208 24.90 -8.74 5.69
N GLN A 209 25.00 -10.07 5.69
CA GLN A 209 26.04 -10.80 4.95
C GLN A 209 25.35 -11.88 4.10
N VAL A 210 25.36 -11.70 2.78
CA VAL A 210 24.72 -12.60 1.82
C VAL A 210 25.71 -12.93 0.70
N PRO A 211 26.50 -14.01 0.84
CA PRO A 211 27.54 -14.33 -0.15
C PRO A 211 26.98 -15.04 -1.40
N GLY A 212 25.81 -15.66 -1.33
CA GLY A 212 25.33 -16.60 -2.33
C GLY A 212 24.60 -15.99 -3.53
N ILE A 213 24.08 -16.87 -4.38
CA ILE A 213 23.24 -16.53 -5.52
C ILE A 213 21.77 -16.44 -5.10
N HIS A 214 20.94 -15.78 -5.91
CA HIS A 214 19.49 -15.93 -5.85
C HIS A 214 19.09 -17.34 -6.30
N LEU A 215 18.18 -17.99 -5.55
CA LEU A 215 17.81 -19.38 -5.84
C LEU A 215 16.75 -19.54 -6.93
N SER A 216 15.94 -18.51 -7.16
CA SER A 216 14.90 -18.55 -8.19
C SER A 216 15.47 -18.06 -9.53
N GLU A 217 15.03 -18.66 -10.63
CA GLU A 217 15.26 -18.08 -11.95
C GLU A 217 14.59 -16.70 -12.06
N PRO A 218 15.03 -15.81 -12.97
CA PRO A 218 14.45 -14.48 -13.12
C PRO A 218 12.94 -14.51 -13.34
N SER A 219 12.19 -13.82 -12.49
CA SER A 219 10.75 -13.68 -12.63
C SER A 219 10.38 -12.58 -13.65
N PRO A 220 9.12 -12.48 -14.10
CA PRO A 220 8.73 -11.53 -15.15
C PRO A 220 9.14 -10.08 -14.88
N GLN A 221 8.96 -9.60 -13.66
CA GLN A 221 9.35 -8.23 -13.27
C GLN A 221 10.76 -8.14 -12.70
N ARG A 222 11.40 -9.26 -12.34
CA ARG A 222 12.55 -9.37 -11.45
C ARG A 222 12.26 -8.73 -10.11
N THR A 223 12.44 -7.44 -9.96
CA THR A 223 11.95 -6.68 -8.80
C THR A 223 10.46 -6.36 -9.01
N PRO A 224 9.55 -6.79 -8.12
CA PRO A 224 8.14 -6.39 -8.17
C PRO A 224 7.95 -4.88 -8.17
N VAL A 225 6.76 -4.39 -8.56
CA VAL A 225 6.44 -2.97 -8.41
C VAL A 225 6.62 -2.55 -6.95
N LEU A 226 7.30 -1.43 -6.72
CA LEU A 226 7.64 -0.95 -5.38
C LEU A 226 6.66 0.12 -4.92
N TYR A 227 5.91 -0.21 -3.87
CA TYR A 227 5.02 0.70 -3.17
C TYR A 227 5.65 1.18 -1.87
N GLN A 228 5.28 2.37 -1.41
CA GLN A 228 5.71 2.90 -0.12
C GLN A 228 4.64 3.85 0.45
N ALA A 229 4.47 3.84 1.77
CA ALA A 229 3.48 4.65 2.49
C ALA A 229 4.12 5.46 3.63
N GLY A 230 5.18 6.24 3.35
CA GLY A 230 5.89 7.04 4.35
C GLY A 230 5.50 8.51 4.31
N ALA A 231 4.97 9.02 5.42
CA ALA A 231 4.59 10.43 5.54
C ALA A 231 5.71 11.33 6.10
N SER A 232 6.69 10.75 6.80
CA SER A 232 7.82 11.49 7.39
C SER A 232 8.78 12.02 6.32
N SER A 233 9.64 12.99 6.69
CA SER A 233 10.65 13.54 5.76
C SER A 233 11.59 12.44 5.24
N ARG A 234 12.10 11.57 6.12
CA ARG A 234 12.97 10.45 5.74
C ARG A 234 12.23 9.41 4.89
N GLY A 235 10.94 9.12 5.25
CA GLY A 235 10.09 8.22 4.45
C GLY A 235 9.82 8.75 3.05
N LYS A 236 9.57 10.05 2.89
CA LYS A 236 9.39 10.68 1.57
C LYS A 236 10.69 10.69 0.74
N GLN A 237 11.84 10.84 1.39
CA GLN A 237 13.14 10.73 0.73
C GLN A 237 13.36 9.32 0.22
N PHE A 238 13.16 8.30 1.06
CA PHE A 238 13.22 6.89 0.69
C PHE A 238 12.25 6.55 -0.46
N ALA A 239 11.03 7.07 -0.40
CA ALA A 239 10.06 6.90 -1.48
C ALA A 239 10.54 7.52 -2.80
N ALA A 240 11.12 8.71 -2.75
CA ALA A 240 11.64 9.40 -3.94
C ALA A 240 12.78 8.63 -4.62
N GLU A 241 13.59 7.91 -3.84
CA GLU A 241 14.69 7.11 -4.35
C GLU A 241 14.23 5.74 -4.89
N HIS A 242 13.32 5.06 -4.17
CA HIS A 242 13.03 3.65 -4.39
C HIS A 242 11.61 3.36 -4.90
N ALA A 243 10.60 4.15 -4.52
CA ALA A 243 9.22 3.80 -4.83
C ALA A 243 8.83 4.12 -6.28
N GLU A 244 7.96 3.29 -6.84
CA GLU A 244 7.24 3.54 -8.09
C GLU A 244 5.83 4.06 -7.82
N CYS A 245 5.25 3.66 -6.68
CA CYS A 245 3.94 4.12 -6.23
C CYS A 245 4.03 4.58 -4.77
N VAL A 246 3.38 5.68 -4.43
CA VAL A 246 3.33 6.21 -3.07
C VAL A 246 1.88 6.33 -2.62
N PHE A 247 1.59 5.74 -1.46
CA PHE A 247 0.30 5.91 -0.79
C PHE A 247 0.38 7.02 0.25
N VAL A 248 -0.61 7.89 0.23
CA VAL A 248 -0.77 8.99 1.18
C VAL A 248 -2.18 8.97 1.77
N ALA A 249 -2.33 9.49 2.99
CA ALA A 249 -3.62 9.61 3.66
C ALA A 249 -3.85 11.09 4.03
N SER A 250 -4.21 11.89 3.03
CA SER A 250 -4.47 13.30 3.20
C SER A 250 -5.97 13.57 3.29
N PRO A 251 -6.47 14.14 4.39
CA PRO A 251 -7.89 14.35 4.61
C PRO A 251 -8.47 15.54 3.84
N SER A 252 -7.63 16.37 3.23
CA SER A 252 -8.06 17.55 2.45
C SER A 252 -7.25 17.75 1.18
N LYS A 253 -7.89 18.35 0.15
CA LYS A 253 -7.25 18.71 -1.12
C LYS A 253 -6.04 19.64 -0.90
N THR A 254 -6.14 20.59 0.03
CA THR A 254 -5.07 21.53 0.34
C THR A 254 -3.82 20.81 0.87
N LEU A 255 -3.97 19.85 1.78
CA LEU A 255 -2.86 19.08 2.30
C LEU A 255 -2.31 18.11 1.25
N LEU A 256 -3.20 17.43 0.50
CA LEU A 256 -2.80 16.52 -0.56
C LEU A 256 -1.96 17.23 -1.63
N LYS A 257 -2.39 18.40 -2.09
CA LYS A 257 -1.64 19.21 -3.07
C LYS A 257 -0.21 19.51 -2.62
N LYS A 258 -0.03 19.90 -1.34
CA LYS A 258 1.30 20.14 -0.76
C LYS A 258 2.13 18.86 -0.72
N THR A 259 1.51 17.74 -0.31
CA THR A 259 2.18 16.44 -0.21
C THR A 259 2.63 15.93 -1.58
N VAL A 260 1.76 16.00 -2.59
CA VAL A 260 2.08 15.62 -3.98
C VAL A 260 3.22 16.46 -4.51
N ALA A 261 3.16 17.80 -4.35
CA ALA A 261 4.22 18.69 -4.80
C ALA A 261 5.57 18.39 -4.14
N ASP A 262 5.58 18.07 -2.82
CA ASP A 262 6.80 17.68 -2.11
C ASP A 262 7.39 16.36 -2.62
N ILE A 263 6.56 15.33 -2.86
CA ILE A 263 7.02 14.05 -3.41
C ILE A 263 7.60 14.25 -4.81
N ARG A 264 6.92 14.99 -5.69
CA ARG A 264 7.38 15.30 -7.04
C ARG A 264 8.72 16.04 -7.05
N ARG A 265 8.88 17.04 -6.16
CA ARG A 265 10.14 17.80 -6.00
C ARG A 265 11.28 16.86 -5.57
N ARG A 266 11.06 16.02 -4.55
CA ARG A 266 12.06 15.06 -4.06
C ARG A 266 12.45 14.02 -5.12
N ALA A 267 11.52 13.57 -5.95
CA ALA A 267 11.82 12.69 -7.08
C ALA A 267 12.78 13.38 -8.07
N ALA A 268 12.53 14.67 -8.41
CA ALA A 268 13.44 15.44 -9.26
C ALA A 268 14.83 15.62 -8.62
N GLU A 269 14.88 15.89 -7.32
CA GLU A 269 16.14 16.01 -6.56
C GLU A 269 16.94 14.69 -6.52
N ALA A 270 16.24 13.55 -6.54
CA ALA A 270 16.82 12.21 -6.67
C ALA A 270 17.17 11.84 -8.14
N GLY A 271 17.07 12.77 -9.08
CA GLY A 271 17.41 12.57 -10.50
C GLY A 271 16.36 11.78 -11.29
N ARG A 272 15.15 11.58 -10.74
CA ARG A 272 14.04 10.88 -11.38
C ARG A 272 13.05 11.84 -12.03
N ASP A 273 12.38 11.37 -13.08
CA ASP A 273 11.20 12.10 -13.58
C ASP A 273 10.14 12.18 -12.46
N PRO A 274 9.67 13.38 -12.09
CA PRO A 274 8.61 13.56 -11.10
C PRO A 274 7.35 12.72 -11.39
N ARG A 275 7.09 12.44 -12.66
CA ARG A 275 5.93 11.64 -13.11
C ARG A 275 6.18 10.13 -13.11
N SER A 276 7.42 9.70 -12.85
CA SER A 276 7.74 8.27 -12.73
C SER A 276 7.20 7.63 -11.44
N ILE A 277 6.69 8.44 -10.51
CA ILE A 277 6.07 7.98 -9.27
C ILE A 277 4.56 8.24 -9.34
N LEU A 278 3.75 7.20 -9.24
CA LEU A 278 2.29 7.33 -9.11
C LEU A 278 1.93 7.56 -7.65
N ILE A 279 1.07 8.53 -7.38
CA ILE A 279 0.65 8.92 -6.03
C ILE A 279 -0.84 8.61 -5.87
N PHE A 280 -1.17 7.83 -4.83
CA PHE A 280 -2.54 7.42 -4.52
C PHE A 280 -2.95 7.97 -3.16
N ASN A 281 -4.08 8.67 -3.10
CA ASN A 281 -4.64 9.09 -1.81
C ASN A 281 -5.58 8.03 -1.26
N LEU A 282 -5.53 7.82 0.06
CA LEU A 282 -6.56 7.04 0.75
C LEU A 282 -7.90 7.74 0.59
N GLN A 283 -8.91 7.01 0.15
CA GLN A 283 -10.24 7.53 -0.07
C GLN A 283 -11.29 6.48 0.30
N THR A 284 -12.31 6.87 1.03
CA THR A 284 -13.49 6.03 1.25
C THR A 284 -14.68 6.62 0.50
N VAL A 285 -15.46 5.76 -0.14
CA VAL A 285 -16.67 6.17 -0.86
C VAL A 285 -17.87 5.36 -0.38
N ILE A 286 -19.02 6.01 -0.23
CA ILE A 286 -20.31 5.37 -0.03
C ILE A 286 -21.19 5.79 -1.20
N VAL A 287 -21.40 4.87 -2.12
CA VAL A 287 -22.15 5.11 -3.36
C VAL A 287 -23.56 4.55 -3.24
N GLY A 288 -24.55 5.31 -3.66
CA GLY A 288 -25.93 4.86 -3.85
C GLY A 288 -26.35 5.17 -5.27
N GLU A 289 -27.50 4.66 -5.73
CA GLU A 289 -28.07 5.01 -7.04
C GLU A 289 -28.37 6.52 -7.13
N THR A 290 -28.63 7.16 -6.00
CA THR A 290 -28.88 8.59 -5.83
C THR A 290 -28.16 9.13 -4.59
N ASP A 291 -27.95 10.44 -4.53
CA ASP A 291 -27.39 11.10 -3.33
C ASP A 291 -28.21 10.80 -2.07
N ARG A 292 -29.54 10.79 -2.17
CA ARG A 292 -30.41 10.46 -1.06
C ARG A 292 -30.15 9.04 -0.52
N GLN A 293 -30.07 8.07 -1.40
CA GLN A 293 -29.83 6.67 -1.03
C GLN A 293 -28.44 6.48 -0.42
N ALA A 294 -27.41 7.15 -0.97
CA ALA A 294 -26.06 7.16 -0.39
C ALA A 294 -26.04 7.74 1.02
N GLN A 295 -26.77 8.84 1.26
CA GLN A 295 -26.92 9.45 2.58
C GLN A 295 -27.65 8.54 3.57
N GLU A 296 -28.65 7.79 3.11
CA GLU A 296 -29.37 6.78 3.93
C GLU A 296 -28.40 5.65 4.33
N LYS A 297 -27.61 5.10 3.38
CA LYS A 297 -26.54 4.13 3.65
C LYS A 297 -25.51 4.66 4.66
N TRP A 298 -25.04 5.88 4.48
CA TRP A 298 -24.08 6.49 5.39
C TRP A 298 -24.60 6.58 6.82
N ARG A 299 -25.88 7.01 7.02
CA ARG A 299 -26.48 7.06 8.35
C ARG A 299 -26.63 5.68 8.97
N GLU A 300 -26.99 4.68 8.15
CA GLU A 300 -27.04 3.28 8.59
C GLU A 300 -25.67 2.82 9.04
N TYR A 301 -24.62 2.97 8.21
CA TYR A 301 -23.27 2.56 8.55
C TYR A 301 -22.73 3.28 9.80
N LYS A 302 -22.98 4.57 9.92
CA LYS A 302 -22.58 5.35 11.09
C LYS A 302 -23.15 4.79 12.41
N SER A 303 -24.32 4.15 12.39
CA SER A 303 -24.91 3.54 13.59
C SER A 303 -24.18 2.29 14.08
N TYR A 304 -23.31 1.69 13.25
CA TYR A 304 -22.48 0.52 13.59
C TYR A 304 -21.03 0.89 13.94
N THR A 305 -20.61 2.14 13.79
CA THR A 305 -19.24 2.53 14.12
C THR A 305 -18.96 2.34 15.60
N SER A 306 -17.74 1.89 15.93
CA SER A 306 -17.28 1.75 17.30
C SER A 306 -16.43 2.94 17.72
N TYR A 307 -16.89 3.69 18.71
CA TYR A 307 -16.12 4.75 19.36
C TYR A 307 -14.81 4.21 19.96
N GLU A 308 -14.91 3.12 20.73
CA GLU A 308 -13.74 2.48 21.35
C GLU A 308 -12.77 1.95 20.30
N GLY A 309 -13.27 1.31 19.25
CA GLY A 309 -12.45 0.82 18.14
C GLY A 309 -11.77 1.94 17.36
N ALA A 310 -12.45 3.04 17.12
CA ALA A 310 -11.87 4.23 16.48
C ALA A 310 -10.76 4.84 17.33
N LEU A 311 -10.94 4.94 18.65
CA LEU A 311 -9.91 5.39 19.56
C LEU A 311 -8.71 4.45 19.62
N ALA A 312 -8.93 3.13 19.63
CA ALA A 312 -7.85 2.15 19.58
C ALA A 312 -7.00 2.33 18.30
N LEU A 313 -7.66 2.52 17.17
CA LEU A 313 -7.02 2.69 15.87
C LEU A 313 -6.20 4.00 15.82
N VAL A 314 -6.80 5.14 16.16
CA VAL A 314 -6.12 6.43 16.11
C VAL A 314 -5.02 6.54 17.16
N SER A 315 -5.20 5.95 18.35
CA SER A 315 -4.16 5.90 19.37
C SER A 315 -2.94 5.12 18.88
N GLY A 316 -3.15 3.97 18.22
CA GLY A 316 -2.08 3.19 17.66
C GLY A 316 -1.34 3.89 16.52
N TRP A 317 -2.04 4.61 15.65
CA TRP A 317 -1.41 5.35 14.55
C TRP A 317 -0.61 6.58 14.98
N THR A 318 -1.07 7.25 16.05
CA THR A 318 -0.46 8.51 16.52
C THR A 318 0.52 8.33 17.68
N GLY A 319 0.44 7.17 18.36
CA GLY A 319 1.16 6.97 19.62
C GLY A 319 0.57 7.74 20.81
N ILE A 320 -0.61 8.35 20.65
CA ILE A 320 -1.29 9.12 21.69
C ILE A 320 -2.33 8.24 22.37
N ASP A 321 -2.25 8.11 23.69
CA ASP A 321 -3.28 7.44 24.47
C ASP A 321 -4.49 8.37 24.65
N PHE A 322 -5.45 8.30 23.72
CA PHE A 322 -6.69 9.08 23.79
C PHE A 322 -7.62 8.66 24.95
N GLY A 323 -7.39 7.51 25.58
CA GLY A 323 -8.13 7.09 26.77
C GLY A 323 -7.90 7.97 28.01
N GLN A 324 -6.83 8.78 28.00
CA GLN A 324 -6.53 9.72 29.10
C GLN A 324 -7.36 11.01 29.04
N TYR A 325 -8.12 11.23 27.97
CA TYR A 325 -8.86 12.47 27.73
C TYR A 325 -10.36 12.24 27.71
N GLN A 326 -11.13 13.29 28.12
CA GLN A 326 -12.58 13.24 28.05
C GLN A 326 -13.07 13.37 26.60
N PRO A 327 -14.22 12.77 26.23
CA PRO A 327 -14.72 12.82 24.86
C PRO A 327 -14.95 14.24 24.30
N ASP A 328 -15.37 15.18 25.13
CA ASP A 328 -15.61 16.57 24.78
C ASP A 328 -14.36 17.48 24.87
N GLN A 329 -13.23 16.90 25.30
CA GLN A 329 -11.99 17.67 25.45
C GLN A 329 -11.45 18.12 24.12
N VAL A 330 -11.19 19.43 24.04
CA VAL A 330 -10.68 20.08 22.82
C VAL A 330 -9.17 19.90 22.70
N LEU A 331 -8.71 19.34 21.59
CA LEU A 331 -7.32 18.92 21.40
C LEU A 331 -6.32 20.07 21.30
N LYS A 332 -6.72 21.22 20.72
CA LYS A 332 -5.83 22.39 20.61
C LYS A 332 -5.28 22.91 21.94
N HIS A 333 -5.90 22.50 23.05
CA HIS A 333 -5.49 22.88 24.40
C HIS A 333 -4.50 21.89 25.02
N LEU A 334 -4.11 20.85 24.30
CA LEU A 334 -3.17 19.83 24.73
C LEU A 334 -1.78 20.11 24.16
N HIS A 335 -0.76 20.15 24.99
CA HIS A 335 0.58 20.63 24.64
C HIS A 335 1.60 19.48 24.46
N THR A 336 1.35 18.56 23.52
CA THR A 336 2.37 17.60 23.10
C THR A 336 2.59 17.69 21.60
N ASN A 337 3.83 17.44 21.12
CA ASN A 337 4.16 17.49 19.69
C ASN A 337 3.31 16.52 18.85
N ALA A 338 3.02 15.32 19.38
CA ALA A 338 2.19 14.32 18.71
C ALA A 338 0.75 14.82 18.55
N ILE A 339 0.17 15.42 19.58
CA ILE A 339 -1.18 16.01 19.53
C ILE A 339 -1.23 17.19 18.56
N GLN A 340 -0.21 18.06 18.55
CA GLN A 340 -0.15 19.19 17.62
C GLN A 340 -0.19 18.71 16.16
N SER A 341 0.59 17.69 15.81
CA SER A 341 0.57 17.11 14.46
C SER A 341 -0.79 16.49 14.11
N ALA A 342 -1.45 15.83 15.05
CA ALA A 342 -2.81 15.30 14.84
C ALA A 342 -3.83 16.43 14.64
N VAL A 343 -3.76 17.49 15.48
CA VAL A 343 -4.62 18.68 15.36
C VAL A 343 -4.42 19.36 14.01
N GLU A 344 -3.18 19.56 13.56
CA GLU A 344 -2.89 20.14 12.26
C GLU A 344 -3.52 19.32 11.12
N THR A 345 -3.40 17.99 11.17
CA THR A 345 -3.98 17.07 10.20
C THR A 345 -5.50 17.21 10.14
N PHE A 346 -6.18 17.10 11.28
CA PHE A 346 -7.64 17.18 11.36
C PHE A 346 -8.16 18.59 11.05
N SER A 347 -7.48 19.65 11.53
CA SER A 347 -7.84 21.03 11.22
C SER A 347 -7.70 21.36 9.73
N SER A 348 -6.84 20.65 8.99
CA SER A 348 -6.75 20.78 7.53
C SER A 348 -7.96 20.19 6.82
N ALA A 349 -8.62 19.19 7.41
CA ALA A 349 -9.83 18.58 6.86
C ALA A 349 -11.05 19.49 7.01
N ASP A 350 -11.21 20.08 8.19
CA ASP A 350 -12.26 21.06 8.46
C ASP A 350 -11.73 22.15 9.41
N PRO A 351 -11.27 23.29 8.86
CA PRO A 351 -10.77 24.40 9.67
C PRO A 351 -11.84 25.08 10.53
N SER A 352 -13.12 24.91 10.23
CA SER A 352 -14.23 25.51 10.98
C SER A 352 -14.62 24.68 12.20
N ARG A 353 -14.21 23.42 12.25
CA ARG A 353 -14.55 22.49 13.32
C ARG A 353 -13.57 22.59 14.48
N GLU A 354 -14.10 22.71 15.69
CA GLU A 354 -13.32 22.50 16.89
C GLU A 354 -13.18 20.99 17.18
N TRP A 355 -11.95 20.49 17.06
CA TRP A 355 -11.68 19.04 17.15
C TRP A 355 -11.59 18.58 18.61
N THR A 356 -12.54 17.75 19.00
CA THR A 356 -12.57 17.03 20.28
C THR A 356 -12.13 15.58 20.08
N VAL A 357 -11.87 14.85 21.18
CA VAL A 357 -11.59 13.40 21.14
C VAL A 357 -12.74 12.64 20.47
N GLN A 358 -13.99 12.96 20.82
CA GLN A 358 -15.17 12.38 20.16
C GLN A 358 -15.19 12.74 18.67
N GLY A 359 -14.89 13.98 18.32
CA GLY A 359 -14.88 14.41 16.93
C GLY A 359 -13.88 13.65 16.07
N ILE A 360 -12.71 13.32 16.61
CA ILE A 360 -11.71 12.45 15.93
C ILE A 360 -12.21 11.02 15.81
N ALA A 361 -12.77 10.44 16.87
CA ALA A 361 -13.32 9.08 16.81
C ALA A 361 -14.44 8.97 15.78
N GLU A 362 -15.30 9.97 15.67
CA GLU A 362 -16.35 10.02 14.66
C GLU A 362 -15.80 10.12 13.23
N TRP A 363 -14.72 10.90 13.03
CA TRP A 363 -14.05 11.02 11.74
C TRP A 363 -13.40 9.69 11.33
N VAL A 364 -12.59 9.11 12.23
CA VAL A 364 -11.84 7.87 11.99
C VAL A 364 -12.77 6.65 11.88
N GLY A 365 -13.99 6.74 12.43
CA GLY A 365 -14.94 5.63 12.49
C GLY A 365 -15.37 5.03 11.15
N ILE A 366 -15.25 5.77 10.04
CA ILE A 366 -15.46 5.26 8.68
C ILE A 366 -14.33 5.78 7.76
N GLY A 367 -13.46 4.87 7.32
CA GLY A 367 -12.41 5.17 6.35
C GLY A 367 -11.11 5.71 6.92
N GLY A 368 -10.92 5.69 8.23
CA GLY A 368 -9.67 6.06 8.89
C GLY A 368 -9.31 7.54 8.71
N PHE A 369 -8.06 7.84 8.34
CA PHE A 369 -7.61 9.22 8.11
C PHE A 369 -7.99 9.79 6.73
N GLY A 370 -8.48 8.94 5.82
CA GLY A 370 -8.88 9.39 4.49
C GLY A 370 -10.19 10.20 4.50
N PRO A 371 -10.42 11.01 3.47
CA PRO A 371 -11.71 11.66 3.29
C PRO A 371 -12.79 10.64 2.94
N LEU A 372 -14.03 10.95 3.34
CA LEU A 372 -15.22 10.17 3.02
C LEU A 372 -16.08 10.94 2.02
N LEU A 373 -16.38 10.31 0.88
CA LEU A 373 -17.33 10.84 -0.11
C LEU A 373 -18.62 10.02 -0.08
N VAL A 374 -19.74 10.71 -0.01
CA VAL A 374 -21.08 10.09 0.06
C VAL A 374 -21.97 10.71 -1.00
N GLY A 375 -22.41 9.93 -1.99
CA GLY A 375 -23.24 10.45 -3.06
C GLY A 375 -23.62 9.41 -4.10
N GLY A 376 -24.45 9.84 -5.06
CA GLY A 376 -24.70 9.10 -6.29
C GLY A 376 -23.48 9.07 -7.20
N PRO A 377 -23.54 8.30 -8.31
CA PRO A 377 -22.38 8.11 -9.18
C PRO A 377 -21.81 9.42 -9.75
N GLN A 378 -22.69 10.36 -10.11
CA GLN A 378 -22.30 11.67 -10.65
C GLN A 378 -21.56 12.50 -9.60
N THR A 379 -22.15 12.63 -8.40
CA THR A 379 -21.58 13.42 -7.29
C THR A 379 -20.20 12.89 -6.88
N VAL A 380 -20.07 11.56 -6.73
CA VAL A 380 -18.79 10.96 -6.37
C VAL A 380 -17.76 11.09 -7.50
N ALA A 381 -18.18 10.92 -8.76
CA ALA A 381 -17.30 11.09 -9.89
C ALA A 381 -16.82 12.55 -10.05
N ASP A 382 -17.68 13.53 -9.84
CA ASP A 382 -17.32 14.97 -9.85
C ASP A 382 -16.23 15.25 -8.80
N GLU A 383 -16.41 14.76 -7.59
CA GLU A 383 -15.46 14.97 -6.50
C GLU A 383 -14.12 14.25 -6.75
N LEU A 384 -14.12 12.99 -7.20
CA LEU A 384 -12.87 12.30 -7.52
C LEU A 384 -12.08 13.00 -8.63
N GLN A 385 -12.76 13.50 -9.67
CA GLN A 385 -12.12 14.26 -10.73
C GLN A 385 -11.56 15.59 -10.19
N ALA A 386 -12.32 16.30 -9.35
CA ALA A 386 -11.85 17.54 -8.71
C ALA A 386 -10.60 17.28 -7.82
N TRP A 387 -10.56 16.17 -7.08
CA TRP A 387 -9.35 15.79 -6.33
C TRP A 387 -8.14 15.62 -7.25
N VAL A 388 -8.28 14.90 -8.37
CA VAL A 388 -7.19 14.69 -9.33
C VAL A 388 -6.73 16.01 -9.96
N GLU A 389 -7.67 16.85 -10.40
CA GLU A 389 -7.37 18.11 -11.09
C GLU A 389 -6.72 19.16 -10.17
N GLU A 390 -7.24 19.29 -8.94
CA GLU A 390 -6.76 20.29 -7.99
C GLU A 390 -5.45 19.92 -7.30
N THR A 391 -5.17 18.61 -7.11
CA THR A 391 -4.06 18.16 -6.27
C THR A 391 -2.93 17.47 -7.01
N ASP A 392 -3.13 17.16 -8.29
CA ASP A 392 -2.19 16.40 -9.11
C ASP A 392 -1.94 14.95 -8.65
N VAL A 393 -2.84 14.39 -7.83
CA VAL A 393 -2.81 12.97 -7.47
C VAL A 393 -3.11 12.08 -8.68
N ASP A 394 -2.54 10.88 -8.74
CA ASP A 394 -2.72 9.98 -9.89
C ASP A 394 -3.94 9.06 -9.74
N GLY A 395 -4.41 8.88 -8.52
CA GLY A 395 -5.56 8.03 -8.23
C GLY A 395 -5.80 7.84 -6.75
N PHE A 396 -6.56 6.79 -6.45
CA PHE A 396 -7.04 6.54 -5.10
C PHE A 396 -6.82 5.09 -4.67
N ASN A 397 -6.48 4.94 -3.40
CA ASN A 397 -6.51 3.67 -2.69
C ASN A 397 -7.85 3.63 -1.94
N LEU A 398 -8.86 2.95 -2.52
CA LEU A 398 -10.23 2.95 -2.03
C LEU A 398 -10.37 1.99 -0.86
N ALA A 399 -10.64 2.53 0.34
CA ALA A 399 -11.06 1.73 1.49
C ALA A 399 -12.57 1.47 1.45
N TYR A 400 -12.99 0.39 2.09
CA TYR A 400 -14.40 0.07 2.22
C TYR A 400 -14.97 0.54 3.56
N ALA A 401 -16.28 0.81 3.58
CA ALA A 401 -17.08 0.93 4.79
C ALA A 401 -17.62 -0.46 5.19
N VAL A 402 -18.40 -1.08 4.30
CA VAL A 402 -18.96 -2.43 4.43
C VAL A 402 -18.47 -3.29 3.27
N THR A 403 -17.81 -4.39 3.55
CA THR A 403 -17.26 -5.30 2.51
C THR A 403 -18.24 -6.47 2.23
N HIS A 404 -18.50 -6.93 0.98
CA HIS A 404 -18.00 -6.41 -0.28
C HIS A 404 -18.93 -5.34 -0.87
N GLU A 405 -19.95 -4.91 -0.12
CA GLU A 405 -21.00 -3.98 -0.61
C GLU A 405 -20.37 -2.69 -1.19
N THR A 406 -19.43 -2.06 -0.46
CA THR A 406 -18.76 -0.84 -0.94
C THR A 406 -18.11 -1.03 -2.31
N PHE A 407 -17.34 -2.11 -2.51
CA PHE A 407 -16.71 -2.38 -3.79
C PHE A 407 -17.72 -2.78 -4.87
N THR A 408 -18.82 -3.44 -4.51
CA THR A 408 -19.91 -3.75 -5.45
C THR A 408 -20.54 -2.47 -5.97
N ASP A 409 -20.88 -1.53 -5.09
CA ASP A 409 -21.45 -0.24 -5.47
C ASP A 409 -20.48 0.57 -6.36
N VAL A 410 -19.20 0.54 -6.05
CA VAL A 410 -18.18 1.20 -6.89
C VAL A 410 -18.14 0.57 -8.28
N VAL A 411 -18.14 -0.76 -8.38
CA VAL A 411 -18.06 -1.47 -9.66
C VAL A 411 -19.32 -1.30 -10.50
N GLU A 412 -20.49 -1.37 -9.86
CA GLU A 412 -21.78 -1.35 -10.58
C GLU A 412 -22.28 0.08 -10.87
N LEU A 413 -21.96 1.05 -10.02
CA LEU A 413 -22.53 2.40 -10.12
C LEU A 413 -21.51 3.46 -10.51
N LEU A 414 -20.35 3.51 -9.83
CA LEU A 414 -19.39 4.59 -10.02
C LEU A 414 -18.51 4.39 -11.26
N ILE A 415 -17.97 3.19 -11.47
CA ILE A 415 -17.07 2.90 -12.60
C ILE A 415 -17.74 3.16 -13.94
N PRO A 416 -19.00 2.73 -14.21
CA PRO A 416 -19.68 3.06 -15.46
C PRO A 416 -19.78 4.58 -15.72
N GLU A 417 -20.01 5.39 -14.69
CA GLU A 417 -20.06 6.85 -14.82
C GLU A 417 -18.66 7.42 -15.13
N LEU A 418 -17.62 6.98 -14.46
CA LEU A 418 -16.23 7.39 -14.75
C LEU A 418 -15.80 6.99 -16.18
N GLN A 419 -16.18 5.80 -16.63
CA GLN A 419 -15.92 5.33 -18.00
C GLN A 419 -16.69 6.14 -19.06
N LYS A 420 -17.94 6.48 -18.77
CA LYS A 420 -18.76 7.34 -19.64
C LYS A 420 -18.12 8.72 -19.82
N ARG A 421 -17.53 9.28 -18.78
CA ARG A 421 -16.78 10.54 -18.79
C ARG A 421 -15.42 10.43 -19.47
N GLY A 422 -14.90 9.24 -19.74
CA GLY A 422 -13.53 9.03 -20.22
C GLY A 422 -12.45 9.25 -19.15
N ALA A 423 -12.85 9.26 -17.88
CA ALA A 423 -11.96 9.43 -16.72
C ALA A 423 -11.41 8.11 -16.17
N TYR A 424 -11.87 6.99 -16.67
CA TYR A 424 -11.43 5.65 -16.24
C TYR A 424 -11.32 4.68 -17.42
N LYS A 425 -10.38 3.76 -17.33
CA LYS A 425 -10.14 2.75 -18.38
C LYS A 425 -11.36 1.86 -18.61
N ARG A 426 -11.57 1.48 -19.85
CA ARG A 426 -12.66 0.55 -20.25
C ARG A 426 -12.21 -0.90 -20.24
N ASP A 427 -10.92 -1.14 -20.43
CA ASP A 427 -10.33 -2.46 -20.41
C ASP A 427 -8.89 -2.42 -19.91
N TYR A 428 -8.35 -3.59 -19.59
CA TYR A 428 -6.95 -3.73 -19.24
C TYR A 428 -6.05 -3.73 -20.47
N THR A 429 -4.87 -3.14 -20.34
CA THR A 429 -3.76 -3.41 -21.25
C THR A 429 -3.11 -4.75 -20.89
N ALA A 430 -2.51 -5.43 -21.87
CA ALA A 430 -1.75 -6.64 -21.61
C ALA A 430 -0.45 -6.37 -20.85
N GLY A 431 0.15 -7.41 -20.26
CA GLY A 431 1.45 -7.34 -19.62
C GLY A 431 1.41 -7.44 -18.10
N THR A 432 2.56 -7.23 -17.49
CA THR A 432 2.78 -7.22 -16.04
C THR A 432 2.09 -6.03 -15.37
N LEU A 433 2.04 -6.02 -14.05
CA LEU A 433 1.52 -4.88 -13.29
C LEU A 433 2.27 -3.59 -13.63
N ARG A 434 3.62 -3.65 -13.73
CA ARG A 434 4.42 -2.48 -14.09
C ARG A 434 4.09 -1.95 -15.47
N GLU A 435 3.98 -2.83 -16.49
CA GLU A 435 3.59 -2.42 -17.85
C GLU A 435 2.24 -1.71 -17.88
N LYS A 436 1.26 -2.22 -17.11
CA LYS A 436 -0.08 -1.60 -17.02
C LYS A 436 -0.07 -0.24 -16.31
N LEU A 437 0.75 -0.09 -15.27
CA LEU A 437 0.81 1.15 -14.48
C LEU A 437 1.59 2.26 -15.21
N PHE A 438 2.68 1.91 -15.89
CA PHE A 438 3.64 2.90 -16.39
C PHE A 438 3.77 2.95 -17.91
N ASN A 439 3.13 2.05 -18.66
CA ASN A 439 3.31 1.89 -20.11
C ASN A 439 4.79 1.76 -20.53
N GLN A 440 5.57 1.09 -19.69
CA GLN A 440 7.00 0.83 -19.89
C GLN A 440 7.24 -0.68 -19.89
N GLY A 441 8.48 -1.13 -20.03
CA GLY A 441 8.81 -2.55 -19.95
C GLY A 441 8.50 -3.17 -18.56
N PRO A 442 8.58 -4.52 -18.45
CA PRO A 442 8.22 -5.23 -17.22
C PRO A 442 9.19 -5.00 -16.07
N ARG A 443 10.36 -4.46 -16.32
CA ARG A 443 11.42 -4.23 -15.34
C ARG A 443 11.55 -2.76 -14.95
N LEU A 444 12.15 -2.51 -13.79
CA LEU A 444 12.56 -1.16 -13.39
C LEU A 444 13.42 -0.51 -14.49
N ALA A 445 13.19 0.77 -14.76
CA ALA A 445 13.93 1.55 -15.77
C ALA A 445 14.91 2.53 -15.12
N GLU A 446 15.92 2.95 -15.87
CA GLU A 446 16.79 4.07 -15.45
C GLU A 446 15.94 5.32 -15.13
N PRO A 447 16.33 6.10 -14.13
CA PRO A 447 17.53 6.02 -13.30
C PRO A 447 17.32 5.31 -11.94
N HIS A 448 16.40 4.33 -11.85
CA HIS A 448 16.13 3.62 -10.60
C HIS A 448 17.40 2.88 -10.10
N PRO A 449 17.77 2.98 -8.79
CA PRO A 449 19.04 2.44 -8.28
C PRO A 449 19.19 0.94 -8.46
N ALA A 450 18.12 0.16 -8.53
CA ALA A 450 18.17 -1.28 -8.78
C ALA A 450 18.78 -1.64 -10.14
N VAL A 451 18.67 -0.76 -11.13
CA VAL A 451 19.21 -1.00 -12.49
C VAL A 451 20.73 -1.09 -12.48
N GLY A 452 21.39 -0.35 -11.61
CA GLY A 452 22.86 -0.37 -11.46
C GLY A 452 23.43 -1.71 -11.00
N TYR A 453 22.60 -2.65 -10.55
CA TYR A 453 23.05 -4.01 -10.18
C TYR A 453 22.96 -5.02 -11.33
N ARG A 454 22.38 -4.65 -12.47
CA ARG A 454 22.30 -5.53 -13.65
C ARG A 454 23.65 -5.68 -14.32
N TRP A 455 23.89 -6.88 -14.81
CA TRP A 455 25.06 -7.13 -15.63
C TRP A 455 24.89 -6.46 -16.99
N PRO A 456 25.90 -5.68 -17.46
CA PRO A 456 25.89 -5.17 -18.83
C PRO A 456 25.87 -6.32 -19.83
N ALA A 457 25.13 -6.18 -20.92
CA ALA A 457 25.08 -7.19 -21.97
C ALA A 457 26.47 -7.42 -22.52
N GLY A 458 27.04 -8.65 -22.36
CA GLY A 458 28.34 -9.04 -22.83
C GLY A 458 29.54 -8.72 -21.90
N ALA A 459 29.31 -8.25 -20.68
CA ALA A 459 30.37 -8.05 -19.70
C ALA A 459 30.96 -9.37 -19.21
N SER A 460 32.25 -9.46 -19.10
CA SER A 460 32.95 -10.57 -18.46
C SER A 460 33.06 -10.36 -16.94
N LEU A 461 33.28 -11.46 -16.19
CA LEU A 461 33.52 -11.39 -14.74
C LEU A 461 34.74 -10.48 -14.40
N ALA A 462 35.70 -10.33 -15.32
CA ALA A 462 36.86 -9.47 -15.15
C ALA A 462 36.48 -7.98 -15.17
N ASP A 463 35.50 -7.59 -15.98
CA ASP A 463 35.03 -6.20 -16.09
C ASP A 463 34.30 -5.75 -14.84
N ALA A 464 33.55 -6.65 -14.19
CA ALA A 464 32.80 -6.35 -12.97
C ALA A 464 33.65 -6.19 -11.71
N LEU A 465 34.87 -6.75 -11.68
CA LEU A 465 35.80 -6.60 -10.57
C LEU A 465 36.62 -5.31 -10.67
N SER A 466 36.55 -4.59 -11.79
CA SER A 466 37.27 -3.33 -12.02
C SER A 466 36.47 -2.07 -11.66
N VAL A 467 35.17 -2.19 -11.39
CA VAL A 467 34.32 -1.09 -10.94
C VAL A 467 34.11 -1.21 -9.43
N LYS A 468 35.04 -0.68 -8.68
CA LYS A 468 34.94 -0.41 -7.24
C LYS A 468 34.89 1.09 -7.00
#